data_77147d8145a32684c7eb6d1ef6a2fc80
#
_entry.id   77147d8145a32684c7eb6d1ef6a2fc80
#
_cell.length_a   1.000
_cell.length_b   1.000
_cell.length_c   1.000
_cell.angle_alpha   90.00
_cell.angle_beta   90.00
_cell.angle_gamma   90.00
#
_symmetry.space_group_name_H-M   'P 1'
#
loop_
_entity.id
_entity.type
_entity.pdbx_description
1 polymer ?
#
loop_
_entity_poly.entity_id
_entity_poly.type
_entity_poly.pdbx_seq_one_letter_code
_entity_poly.pdbx_strand_id
1 'polypeptide(L)'
;MQTPTLALVVRRDAEIDGFTPVAFYVPQVTFRHVNGDYKAGWKAPADAPGLGAEGRLTNLPAAQALIAAADHQAGQVKTFDTEDAAEPPPLPFTLSKLQAVASSRHGLSAKATLDAAQALYETHKLTSYPRTDCAYLPESQYQDARLVLAAVARVNPDLSGLVQGADMSLKSAAWNDAKIAAHHGIIPTSHDQVSVDALSETERAVYDLIVRAYICQFYPPHRFTKTVTVTECGGHEWEARGRTQLTAGWRTVLAGSDKPAEDAQTLPLMTGGEAVDWLDGRVDHRQTKPPARFTDGTLIAAMSSVHKLVQDPKIRARLKETSGLGTEATRASILEVLIKRGFLERKGKAILSTEAGRILIAALPPALTDPGVTGLWEDFLSEIAAGTRTLTEFETQQRAFVTKRVEAAKAGAALALPAVATKPKTMTSKKRRA
;
A
#
# COMPACT_ATOMS: atom_id res chain seq x y z
N MET A 1 7.68 -20.49 3.12
CA MET A 1 7.58 -19.10 2.65
C MET A 1 7.27 -18.97 1.15
N GLN A 2 7.98 -19.69 0.24
CA GLN A 2 7.76 -19.58 -1.22
C GLN A 2 6.35 -20.05 -1.65
N THR A 3 5.91 -21.19 -1.18
CA THR A 3 4.61 -21.78 -1.58
C THR A 3 3.40 -20.94 -1.14
N PRO A 4 3.32 -20.44 0.12
CA PRO A 4 2.24 -19.53 0.50
C PRO A 4 2.27 -18.21 -0.29
N THR A 5 3.48 -17.67 -0.61
CA THR A 5 3.58 -16.47 -1.45
C THR A 5 3.06 -16.72 -2.87
N LEU A 6 3.42 -17.86 -3.49
CA LEU A 6 2.86 -18.26 -4.78
C LEU A 6 1.33 -18.41 -4.71
N ALA A 7 0.83 -19.03 -3.64
CA ALA A 7 -0.61 -19.22 -3.44
C ALA A 7 -1.38 -17.89 -3.35
N LEU A 8 -0.79 -16.82 -2.78
CA LEU A 8 -1.42 -15.50 -2.78
C LEU A 8 -1.68 -15.00 -4.21
N VAL A 9 -0.69 -15.15 -5.10
CA VAL A 9 -0.82 -14.70 -6.49
C VAL A 9 -1.81 -15.58 -7.26
N VAL A 10 -1.71 -16.90 -7.12
CA VAL A 10 -2.62 -17.85 -7.79
C VAL A 10 -4.07 -17.60 -7.38
N ARG A 11 -4.34 -17.38 -6.09
CA ARG A 11 -5.69 -17.07 -5.59
C ARG A 11 -6.20 -15.73 -6.12
N ARG A 12 -5.35 -14.70 -6.16
CA ARG A 12 -5.70 -13.39 -6.72
C ARG A 12 -6.02 -13.48 -8.22
N ASP A 13 -5.24 -14.24 -8.97
CA ASP A 13 -5.49 -14.44 -10.40
C ASP A 13 -6.79 -15.24 -10.62
N ALA A 14 -7.06 -16.28 -9.83
CA ALA A 14 -8.31 -17.04 -9.90
C ALA A 14 -9.54 -16.16 -9.56
N GLU A 15 -9.42 -15.28 -8.54
CA GLU A 15 -10.44 -14.31 -8.18
C GLU A 15 -10.74 -13.33 -9.32
N ILE A 16 -9.70 -12.87 -10.03
CA ILE A 16 -9.85 -11.99 -11.19
C ILE A 16 -10.45 -12.73 -12.38
N ASP A 17 -9.95 -13.94 -12.67
CA ASP A 17 -10.37 -14.74 -13.82
C ASP A 17 -11.84 -15.23 -13.67
N GLY A 18 -12.31 -15.47 -12.44
CA GLY A 18 -13.69 -15.83 -12.11
C GLY A 18 -14.62 -14.65 -11.81
N PHE A 19 -14.11 -13.40 -11.90
CA PHE A 19 -14.89 -12.23 -11.52
C PHE A 19 -15.97 -11.91 -12.57
N THR A 20 -17.20 -11.74 -12.10
CA THR A 20 -18.31 -11.26 -12.93
C THR A 20 -18.67 -9.84 -12.54
N PRO A 21 -18.53 -8.86 -13.45
CA PRO A 21 -18.90 -7.48 -13.16
C PRO A 21 -20.38 -7.34 -12.91
N VAL A 22 -20.75 -6.63 -11.86
CA VAL A 22 -22.14 -6.27 -11.54
C VAL A 22 -22.33 -4.78 -11.79
N ALA A 23 -23.34 -4.42 -12.57
CA ALA A 23 -23.73 -3.03 -12.80
C ALA A 23 -24.34 -2.45 -11.53
N PHE A 24 -24.00 -1.21 -11.22
CA PHE A 24 -24.64 -0.41 -10.17
C PHE A 24 -24.73 1.06 -10.58
N TYR A 25 -25.62 1.76 -9.94
CA TYR A 25 -26.02 3.10 -10.32
C TYR A 25 -25.79 4.06 -9.16
N VAL A 26 -25.25 5.24 -9.47
CA VAL A 26 -24.96 6.27 -8.45
C VAL A 26 -25.73 7.53 -8.86
N PRO A 27 -26.93 7.76 -8.28
CA PRO A 27 -27.66 9.00 -8.50
C PRO A 27 -26.88 10.17 -7.89
N GLN A 28 -26.73 11.25 -8.65
CA GLN A 28 -26.07 12.48 -8.24
C GLN A 28 -26.90 13.68 -8.64
N VAL A 29 -26.94 14.67 -7.77
CA VAL A 29 -27.58 15.97 -8.01
C VAL A 29 -26.56 17.07 -7.81
N THR A 30 -26.58 18.09 -8.63
CA THR A 30 -25.86 19.35 -8.42
C THR A 30 -26.84 20.38 -7.88
N PHE A 31 -26.52 20.91 -6.72
CA PHE A 31 -27.27 21.98 -6.07
C PHE A 31 -26.56 23.31 -6.20
N ARG A 32 -27.32 24.38 -6.29
CA ARG A 32 -26.89 25.76 -6.19
C ARG A 32 -27.28 26.33 -4.84
N HIS A 33 -26.31 26.80 -4.11
CA HIS A 33 -26.44 27.65 -2.93
C HIS A 33 -25.97 29.08 -3.25
N VAL A 34 -26.38 30.07 -2.49
CA VAL A 34 -25.92 31.46 -2.68
C VAL A 34 -24.39 31.62 -2.65
N ASN A 35 -23.72 30.76 -1.91
CA ASN A 35 -22.25 30.75 -1.75
C ASN A 35 -21.51 29.83 -2.75
N GLY A 36 -22.22 29.15 -3.65
CA GLY A 36 -21.60 28.29 -4.68
C GLY A 36 -22.35 26.98 -4.94
N ASP A 37 -21.95 26.32 -6.00
CA ASP A 37 -22.54 25.06 -6.44
C ASP A 37 -21.79 23.85 -5.81
N TYR A 38 -22.51 22.75 -5.56
CA TYR A 38 -21.91 21.50 -5.07
C TYR A 38 -22.64 20.27 -5.59
N LYS A 39 -21.91 19.13 -5.65
CA LYS A 39 -22.46 17.84 -6.07
C LYS A 39 -22.71 16.97 -4.85
N ALA A 40 -23.90 16.37 -4.82
CA ALA A 40 -24.31 15.45 -3.77
C ALA A 40 -24.75 14.11 -4.37
N GLY A 41 -24.37 13.02 -3.74
CA GLY A 41 -24.83 11.67 -4.08
C GLY A 41 -26.04 11.29 -3.23
N TRP A 42 -26.91 10.45 -3.76
CA TRP A 42 -28.02 9.91 -2.98
C TRP A 42 -27.53 9.17 -1.73
N LYS A 43 -28.01 9.56 -0.57
CA LYS A 43 -27.76 8.92 0.70
C LYS A 43 -28.83 7.83 0.92
N ALA A 44 -28.46 6.60 0.58
CA ALA A 44 -29.39 5.48 0.67
C ALA A 44 -29.77 5.16 2.12
N PRO A 45 -31.07 5.07 2.46
CA PRO A 45 -31.50 4.40 3.69
C PRO A 45 -31.04 2.93 3.70
N ALA A 46 -30.81 2.36 4.89
CA ALA A 46 -30.28 1.00 5.02
C ALA A 46 -31.18 -0.09 4.41
N ASP A 47 -32.49 0.18 4.36
CA ASP A 47 -33.56 -0.70 3.85
C ASP A 47 -34.10 -0.26 2.50
N ALA A 48 -33.39 0.61 1.77
CA ALA A 48 -33.86 1.13 0.50
C ALA A 48 -34.04 -0.01 -0.54
N PRO A 49 -35.17 -0.03 -1.26
CA PRO A 49 -35.43 -1.04 -2.27
C PRO A 49 -34.43 -0.92 -3.43
N GLY A 50 -33.97 -2.08 -3.95
CA GLY A 50 -33.03 -2.13 -5.07
C GLY A 50 -31.55 -2.07 -4.68
N LEU A 51 -31.22 -2.07 -3.37
CA LEU A 51 -29.86 -2.22 -2.90
C LEU A 51 -29.42 -3.68 -2.99
N GLY A 52 -28.24 -3.91 -3.57
CA GLY A 52 -27.55 -5.22 -3.56
C GLY A 52 -26.87 -5.50 -2.22
N ALA A 53 -26.28 -6.69 -2.10
CA ALA A 53 -25.65 -7.18 -0.87
C ALA A 53 -24.56 -6.24 -0.26
N GLU A 54 -23.95 -5.38 -1.07
CA GLU A 54 -22.92 -4.41 -0.64
C GLU A 54 -23.48 -2.98 -0.50
N GLY A 55 -24.80 -2.80 -0.39
CA GLY A 55 -25.45 -1.49 -0.28
C GLY A 55 -25.36 -0.64 -1.55
N ARG A 56 -25.10 -1.24 -2.73
CA ARG A 56 -25.07 -0.55 -4.01
C ARG A 56 -26.42 -0.64 -4.68
N LEU A 57 -26.89 0.47 -5.26
CA LEU A 57 -28.13 0.48 -6.02
C LEU A 57 -27.95 -0.22 -7.36
N THR A 58 -28.58 -1.39 -7.54
CA THR A 58 -28.47 -2.23 -8.75
C THR A 58 -29.66 -2.11 -9.69
N ASN A 59 -30.67 -1.35 -9.31
CA ASN A 59 -31.90 -1.14 -10.07
C ASN A 59 -31.88 0.24 -10.78
N LEU A 60 -31.72 0.24 -12.11
CA LEU A 60 -31.67 1.48 -12.90
C LEU A 60 -32.98 2.28 -12.84
N PRO A 61 -34.16 1.67 -13.00
CA PRO A 61 -35.43 2.41 -12.83
C PRO A 61 -35.55 3.11 -11.48
N ALA A 62 -35.11 2.48 -10.39
CA ALA A 62 -35.10 3.10 -9.08
C ALA A 62 -34.13 4.30 -9.03
N ALA A 63 -32.94 4.18 -9.63
CA ALA A 63 -32.00 5.28 -9.71
C ALA A 63 -32.56 6.48 -10.52
N GLN A 64 -33.26 6.20 -11.62
CA GLN A 64 -33.92 7.23 -12.45
C GLN A 64 -35.08 7.90 -11.72
N ALA A 65 -35.85 7.13 -10.95
CA ALA A 65 -36.95 7.66 -10.15
C ALA A 65 -36.48 8.64 -9.06
N LEU A 66 -35.31 8.38 -8.44
CA LEU A 66 -34.70 9.28 -7.46
C LEU A 66 -34.33 10.64 -8.08
N ILE A 67 -33.73 10.62 -9.28
CA ILE A 67 -33.42 11.86 -10.01
C ILE A 67 -34.71 12.60 -10.42
N ALA A 68 -35.71 11.87 -10.96
CA ALA A 68 -37.00 12.47 -11.36
C ALA A 68 -37.74 13.08 -10.15
N ALA A 69 -37.65 12.50 -8.97
CA ALA A 69 -38.27 13.06 -7.76
C ALA A 69 -37.60 14.37 -7.31
N ALA A 70 -36.30 14.54 -7.56
CA ALA A 70 -35.53 15.74 -7.20
C ALA A 70 -35.59 16.81 -8.31
N ASP A 71 -36.01 16.44 -9.53
CA ASP A 71 -35.95 17.30 -10.71
C ASP A 71 -36.76 18.58 -10.51
N HIS A 72 -36.10 19.73 -10.71
CA HIS A 72 -36.66 21.08 -10.50
C HIS A 72 -37.29 21.33 -9.12
N GLN A 73 -37.00 20.52 -8.11
CA GLN A 73 -37.50 20.74 -6.75
C GLN A 73 -36.50 21.62 -5.96
N ALA A 74 -37.06 22.50 -5.11
CA ALA A 74 -36.28 23.21 -4.13
C ALA A 74 -35.75 22.22 -3.07
N GLY A 75 -34.47 22.33 -2.74
CA GLY A 75 -33.87 21.56 -1.66
C GLY A 75 -33.64 22.42 -0.43
N GLN A 76 -33.40 21.74 0.69
CA GLN A 76 -33.02 22.38 1.95
C GLN A 76 -31.84 21.69 2.55
N VAL A 77 -30.83 22.45 3.00
CA VAL A 77 -29.71 21.94 3.78
C VAL A 77 -30.21 21.42 5.12
N LYS A 78 -30.10 20.13 5.37
CA LYS A 78 -30.56 19.50 6.61
C LYS A 78 -29.47 19.58 7.68
N THR A 79 -28.24 19.23 7.29
CA THR A 79 -27.07 19.33 8.17
C THR A 79 -25.86 19.86 7.40
N PHE A 80 -24.98 20.56 8.10
CA PHE A 80 -23.69 21.01 7.58
C PHE A 80 -22.66 20.89 8.71
N ASP A 81 -21.90 19.80 8.68
CA ASP A 81 -20.97 19.45 9.73
C ASP A 81 -19.53 19.64 9.26
N THR A 82 -18.72 20.27 10.07
CA THR A 82 -17.29 20.50 9.81
C THR A 82 -16.44 19.93 10.92
N GLU A 83 -15.33 19.29 10.54
CA GLU A 83 -14.35 18.74 11.46
C GLU A 83 -12.95 19.10 10.99
N ASP A 84 -12.18 19.80 11.83
CA ASP A 84 -10.77 20.04 11.57
C ASP A 84 -9.96 18.78 11.86
N ALA A 85 -9.13 18.40 10.90
CA ALA A 85 -8.27 17.23 10.99
C ALA A 85 -6.82 17.59 10.67
N ALA A 86 -5.90 16.83 11.25
CA ALA A 86 -4.47 16.95 11.01
C ALA A 86 -3.87 15.59 10.68
N GLU A 87 -3.11 15.52 9.59
CA GLU A 87 -2.33 14.34 9.22
C GLU A 87 -0.85 14.60 9.56
N PRO A 88 -0.25 13.80 10.46
CA PRO A 88 1.18 13.91 10.77
C PRO A 88 2.02 13.54 9.54
N PRO A 89 3.30 13.94 9.49
CA PRO A 89 4.21 13.50 8.44
C PRO A 89 4.32 11.97 8.41
N PRO A 90 4.48 11.39 7.20
CA PRO A 90 4.71 9.95 7.08
C PRO A 90 6.02 9.59 7.79
N LEU A 91 6.04 8.46 8.51
CA LEU A 91 7.26 7.96 9.14
C LEU A 91 8.34 7.66 8.07
N PRO A 92 9.62 7.69 8.45
CA PRO A 92 10.71 7.15 7.65
C PRO A 92 10.43 5.73 7.15
N PHE A 93 11.14 5.29 6.14
CA PHE A 93 10.87 4.03 5.50
C PHE A 93 11.39 2.82 6.27
N THR A 94 10.58 1.77 6.35
CA THR A 94 11.04 0.39 6.40
C THR A 94 11.39 -0.06 4.99
N LEU A 95 12.13 -1.16 4.82
CA LEU A 95 12.44 -1.68 3.47
C LEU A 95 11.16 -2.04 2.69
N SER A 96 10.23 -2.75 3.30
CA SER A 96 8.97 -3.12 2.64
C SER A 96 8.14 -1.90 2.22
N LYS A 97 8.10 -0.87 3.03
CA LYS A 97 7.40 0.37 2.68
C LYS A 97 8.10 1.11 1.55
N LEU A 98 9.44 1.17 1.57
CA LEU A 98 10.23 1.76 0.48
C LEU A 98 9.99 1.01 -0.84
N GLN A 99 10.04 -0.33 -0.83
CA GLN A 99 9.75 -1.16 -1.99
C GLN A 99 8.34 -0.94 -2.53
N ALA A 100 7.34 -0.81 -1.65
CA ALA A 100 5.97 -0.55 -2.06
C ALA A 100 5.81 0.82 -2.75
N VAL A 101 6.42 1.87 -2.20
CA VAL A 101 6.37 3.23 -2.77
C VAL A 101 7.18 3.31 -4.06
N ALA A 102 8.38 2.74 -4.10
CA ALA A 102 9.22 2.70 -5.31
C ALA A 102 8.54 1.93 -6.46
N SER A 103 7.86 0.82 -6.15
CA SER A 103 7.06 0.07 -7.12
C SER A 103 5.88 0.90 -7.66
N SER A 104 5.17 1.60 -6.78
CA SER A 104 4.02 2.42 -7.17
C SER A 104 4.43 3.62 -8.04
N ARG A 105 5.41 4.42 -7.56
CA ARG A 105 5.81 5.69 -8.20
C ARG A 105 6.71 5.48 -9.42
N HIS A 106 7.72 4.63 -9.29
CA HIS A 106 8.77 4.45 -10.30
C HIS A 106 8.67 3.12 -11.05
N GLY A 107 7.76 2.22 -10.67
CA GLY A 107 7.64 0.89 -11.29
C GLY A 107 8.82 -0.03 -11.01
N LEU A 108 9.61 0.25 -9.98
CA LEU A 108 10.77 -0.55 -9.60
C LEU A 108 10.33 -1.89 -9.01
N SER A 109 11.09 -2.94 -9.33
CA SER A 109 10.93 -4.22 -8.65
C SER A 109 11.43 -4.14 -7.20
N ALA A 110 10.95 -5.05 -6.35
CA ALA A 110 11.40 -5.13 -4.98
C ALA A 110 12.92 -5.36 -4.90
N LYS A 111 13.47 -6.18 -5.81
CA LYS A 111 14.91 -6.42 -5.89
C LYS A 111 15.68 -5.17 -6.32
N ALA A 112 15.25 -4.49 -7.37
CA ALA A 112 15.93 -3.28 -7.84
C ALA A 112 15.95 -2.19 -6.75
N THR A 113 14.85 -2.03 -6.01
CA THR A 113 14.78 -1.11 -4.88
C THR A 113 15.75 -1.51 -3.76
N LEU A 114 15.83 -2.80 -3.42
CA LEU A 114 16.77 -3.30 -2.41
C LEU A 114 18.22 -3.10 -2.86
N ASP A 115 18.55 -3.44 -4.11
CA ASP A 115 19.91 -3.31 -4.65
C ASP A 115 20.35 -1.83 -4.63
N ALA A 116 19.47 -0.91 -5.03
CA ALA A 116 19.74 0.52 -4.99
C ALA A 116 19.91 1.04 -3.54
N ALA A 117 19.03 0.65 -2.62
CA ALA A 117 19.16 1.03 -1.22
C ALA A 117 20.43 0.46 -0.57
N GLN A 118 20.86 -0.75 -0.96
CA GLN A 118 22.12 -1.36 -0.54
C GLN A 118 23.33 -0.60 -1.08
N ALA A 119 23.31 -0.19 -2.35
CA ALA A 119 24.39 0.62 -2.94
C ALA A 119 24.49 2.00 -2.27
N LEU A 120 23.34 2.66 -2.01
CA LEU A 120 23.29 3.92 -1.27
C LEU A 120 23.91 3.80 0.13
N TYR A 121 23.72 2.68 0.80
CA TYR A 121 24.31 2.41 2.11
C TYR A 121 25.78 1.98 2.04
N GLU A 122 26.10 0.95 1.24
CA GLU A 122 27.42 0.32 1.26
C GLU A 122 28.47 1.06 0.43
N THR A 123 28.08 1.53 -0.77
CA THR A 123 29.00 2.16 -1.72
C THR A 123 29.03 3.67 -1.52
N HIS A 124 27.85 4.31 -1.53
CA HIS A 124 27.75 5.77 -1.50
C HIS A 124 27.74 6.35 -0.08
N LYS A 125 27.46 5.55 0.95
CA LYS A 125 27.36 5.96 2.36
C LYS A 125 26.29 7.05 2.61
N LEU A 126 25.34 7.22 1.67
CA LEU A 126 24.34 8.27 1.69
C LEU A 126 23.11 7.97 2.55
N THR A 127 22.90 6.71 2.93
CA THR A 127 21.74 6.29 3.75
C THR A 127 22.14 5.37 4.87
N SER A 128 21.27 5.24 5.88
CA SER A 128 21.39 4.24 6.94
C SER A 128 21.09 2.84 6.41
N TYR A 129 21.26 1.81 7.27
CA TYR A 129 21.08 0.41 6.94
C TYR A 129 19.68 0.12 6.34
N PRO A 130 19.59 -0.45 5.12
CA PRO A 130 18.33 -0.54 4.40
C PRO A 130 17.41 -1.71 4.79
N ARG A 131 17.93 -2.77 5.45
CA ARG A 131 17.13 -3.97 5.74
C ARG A 131 16.48 -3.90 7.11
N THR A 132 15.75 -2.82 7.35
CA THR A 132 15.04 -2.55 8.61
C THR A 132 13.53 -2.73 8.45
N ASP A 133 12.91 -3.25 9.50
CA ASP A 133 11.46 -3.32 9.69
C ASP A 133 10.94 -2.18 10.58
N CYS A 134 11.84 -1.35 11.11
CA CYS A 134 11.51 -0.21 11.93
C CYS A 134 11.37 1.06 11.09
N ALA A 135 10.39 1.91 11.43
CA ALA A 135 10.17 3.22 10.82
C ALA A 135 10.48 4.38 11.78
N TYR A 136 10.95 4.09 12.99
CA TYR A 136 11.24 5.08 14.01
C TYR A 136 12.72 5.38 14.08
N LEU A 137 13.06 6.53 14.67
CA LEU A 137 14.41 7.08 14.76
C LEU A 137 14.83 7.26 16.22
N PRO A 138 16.11 7.02 16.55
CA PRO A 138 16.64 7.30 17.89
C PRO A 138 16.53 8.78 18.23
N GLU A 139 16.13 9.09 19.45
CA GLU A 139 16.04 10.48 19.91
C GLU A 139 17.39 11.19 19.90
N SER A 140 18.48 10.45 20.14
CA SER A 140 19.85 10.97 20.07
C SER A 140 20.21 11.52 18.67
N GLN A 141 19.76 10.88 17.59
CA GLN A 141 20.04 11.33 16.21
C GLN A 141 19.29 12.61 15.81
N TYR A 142 18.31 13.07 16.61
CA TYR A 142 17.68 14.37 16.37
C TYR A 142 18.68 15.53 16.47
N GLN A 143 19.69 15.40 17.31
CA GLN A 143 20.75 16.39 17.45
C GLN A 143 21.60 16.53 16.17
N ASP A 144 21.76 15.45 15.41
CA ASP A 144 22.52 15.43 14.15
C ASP A 144 21.70 15.89 12.94
N ALA A 145 20.40 16.10 13.10
CA ALA A 145 19.47 16.38 12.01
C ALA A 145 19.89 17.60 11.17
N ARG A 146 20.43 18.65 11.80
CA ARG A 146 20.91 19.83 11.10
C ARG A 146 22.09 19.51 10.16
N LEU A 147 23.00 18.66 10.59
CA LEU A 147 24.14 18.21 9.78
C LEU A 147 23.67 17.35 8.61
N VAL A 148 22.74 16.44 8.88
CA VAL A 148 22.16 15.55 7.86
C VAL A 148 21.42 16.37 6.79
N LEU A 149 20.57 17.32 7.18
CA LEU A 149 19.86 18.19 6.23
C LEU A 149 20.83 19.06 5.41
N ALA A 150 21.88 19.58 6.01
CA ALA A 150 22.90 20.34 5.29
C ALA A 150 23.65 19.44 4.27
N ALA A 151 23.93 18.20 4.61
CA ALA A 151 24.53 17.23 3.69
C ALA A 151 23.56 16.92 2.52
N VAL A 152 22.29 16.69 2.80
CA VAL A 152 21.25 16.49 1.77
C VAL A 152 21.23 17.61 0.75
N ALA A 153 21.26 18.88 1.20
CA ALA A 153 21.26 20.03 0.29
C ALA A 153 22.54 20.12 -0.57
N ARG A 154 23.69 19.63 -0.06
CA ARG A 154 24.93 19.53 -0.85
C ARG A 154 24.93 18.39 -1.84
N VAL A 155 24.42 17.21 -1.44
CA VAL A 155 24.30 16.03 -2.31
C VAL A 155 23.30 16.28 -3.44
N ASN A 156 22.17 16.91 -3.13
CA ASN A 156 21.13 17.24 -4.09
C ASN A 156 20.69 18.72 -3.93
N PRO A 157 21.30 19.67 -4.66
CA PRO A 157 20.97 21.09 -4.59
C PRO A 157 19.51 21.43 -4.91
N ASP A 158 18.80 20.62 -5.68
CA ASP A 158 17.37 20.83 -6.00
C ASP A 158 16.47 20.74 -4.75
N LEU A 159 16.96 20.11 -3.70
CA LEU A 159 16.25 20.00 -2.42
C LEU A 159 16.57 21.15 -1.45
N SER A 160 17.47 22.08 -1.80
CA SER A 160 17.91 23.15 -0.91
C SER A 160 16.75 24.02 -0.41
N GLY A 161 15.76 24.32 -1.27
CA GLY A 161 14.58 25.08 -0.87
C GLY A 161 13.73 24.35 0.18
N LEU A 162 13.60 23.02 0.05
CA LEU A 162 12.89 22.20 1.03
C LEU A 162 13.66 22.10 2.35
N VAL A 163 14.99 22.02 2.30
CA VAL A 163 15.84 22.01 3.50
C VAL A 163 15.76 23.34 4.22
N GLN A 164 15.79 24.46 3.50
CA GLN A 164 15.65 25.81 4.09
C GLN A 164 14.28 26.03 4.74
N GLY A 165 13.22 25.43 4.19
CA GLY A 165 11.87 25.49 4.75
C GLY A 165 11.65 24.56 5.96
N ALA A 166 12.62 23.73 6.34
CA ALA A 166 12.52 22.80 7.46
C ALA A 166 12.60 23.56 8.80
N ASP A 167 11.62 23.33 9.68
CA ASP A 167 11.58 23.89 11.02
C ASP A 167 12.24 22.92 12.02
N MET A 168 13.45 23.27 12.44
CA MET A 168 14.24 22.48 13.39
C MET A 168 13.72 22.50 14.83
N SER A 169 12.69 23.28 15.12
CA SER A 169 12.00 23.22 16.43
C SER A 169 10.95 22.11 16.48
N LEU A 170 10.54 21.58 15.33
CA LEU A 170 9.57 20.49 15.24
C LEU A 170 10.26 19.15 15.46
N LYS A 171 9.71 18.37 16.39
CA LYS A 171 10.10 16.97 16.64
C LYS A 171 8.89 16.09 16.36
N SER A 172 8.89 15.40 15.23
CA SER A 172 7.80 14.50 14.86
C SER A 172 7.73 13.25 15.74
N ALA A 173 6.63 12.50 15.65
CA ALA A 173 6.48 11.22 16.34
C ALA A 173 7.43 10.11 15.83
N ALA A 174 8.22 10.37 14.78
CA ALA A 174 9.24 9.44 14.30
C ALA A 174 10.37 9.22 15.31
N TRP A 175 10.71 10.24 16.09
CA TRP A 175 11.76 10.20 17.10
C TRP A 175 11.26 9.53 18.37
N ASN A 176 11.50 8.21 18.50
CA ASN A 176 10.92 7.42 19.59
C ASN A 176 11.74 6.16 19.87
N ASP A 177 12.61 6.20 20.88
CA ASP A 177 13.46 5.07 21.29
C ASP A 177 12.65 3.84 21.71
N ALA A 178 11.48 4.03 22.31
CA ALA A 178 10.64 2.90 22.78
C ALA A 178 10.07 2.04 21.63
N LYS A 179 10.12 2.54 20.40
CA LYS A 179 9.66 1.83 19.19
C LYS A 179 10.80 1.18 18.40
N ILE A 180 12.04 1.27 18.88
CA ILE A 180 13.22 0.74 18.20
C ILE A 180 13.68 -0.53 18.94
N ALA A 181 13.78 -1.64 18.21
CA ALA A 181 14.31 -2.89 18.75
C ALA A 181 15.82 -3.04 18.40
N ALA A 182 16.14 -3.27 17.12
CA ALA A 182 17.51 -3.52 16.67
C ALA A 182 18.01 -2.49 15.65
N HIS A 183 17.13 -2.00 14.79
CA HIS A 183 17.47 -1.07 13.73
C HIS A 183 16.46 0.08 13.74
N HIS A 184 16.84 1.23 13.23
CA HIS A 184 15.97 2.38 13.02
C HIS A 184 15.56 2.52 11.54
N GLY A 185 14.68 3.46 11.25
CA GLY A 185 14.19 3.75 9.90
C GLY A 185 15.29 4.13 8.91
N ILE A 186 15.03 3.93 7.63
CA ILE A 186 15.97 4.30 6.57
C ILE A 186 15.95 5.82 6.41
N ILE A 187 17.10 6.47 6.64
CA ILE A 187 17.28 7.92 6.57
C ILE A 187 18.57 8.28 5.84
N PRO A 188 18.72 9.51 5.33
CA PRO A 188 20.00 10.00 4.83
C PRO A 188 21.02 10.11 5.96
N THR A 189 22.30 10.15 5.60
CA THR A 189 23.43 10.38 6.50
C THR A 189 23.97 11.82 6.36
N SER A 190 24.95 12.18 7.19
CA SER A 190 25.70 13.42 7.05
C SER A 190 26.83 13.35 6.01
N HIS A 191 26.96 12.24 5.26
CA HIS A 191 27.96 12.11 4.19
C HIS A 191 27.54 12.96 2.97
N ASP A 192 28.46 13.77 2.45
CA ASP A 192 28.20 14.75 1.39
C ASP A 192 29.24 14.77 0.26
N GLN A 193 30.10 13.76 0.22
CA GLN A 193 31.19 13.67 -0.78
C GLN A 193 30.72 13.11 -2.13
N VAL A 194 29.46 12.78 -2.28
CA VAL A 194 28.87 12.21 -3.48
C VAL A 194 27.74 13.12 -3.97
N SER A 195 27.82 13.59 -5.23
CA SER A 195 26.70 14.29 -5.87
C SER A 195 25.62 13.31 -6.32
N VAL A 196 24.36 13.75 -6.28
CA VAL A 196 23.22 12.98 -6.83
C VAL A 196 23.42 12.63 -8.31
N ASP A 197 24.20 13.40 -9.06
CA ASP A 197 24.50 13.14 -10.48
C ASP A 197 25.40 11.91 -10.71
N ALA A 198 26.16 11.50 -9.68
CA ALA A 198 26.96 10.27 -9.73
C ALA A 198 26.13 8.99 -9.50
N LEU A 199 24.87 9.13 -9.07
CA LEU A 199 23.97 8.01 -8.83
C LEU A 199 23.31 7.55 -10.13
N SER A 200 23.08 6.24 -10.27
CA SER A 200 22.21 5.71 -11.32
C SER A 200 20.78 6.25 -11.17
N GLU A 201 19.99 6.18 -12.23
CA GLU A 201 18.58 6.62 -12.22
C GLU A 201 17.78 5.93 -11.08
N THR A 202 18.00 4.62 -10.90
CA THR A 202 17.33 3.85 -9.84
C THR A 202 17.78 4.27 -8.44
N GLU A 203 19.08 4.47 -8.23
CA GLU A 203 19.61 4.94 -6.94
C GLU A 203 19.12 6.35 -6.62
N ARG A 204 19.09 7.23 -7.62
CA ARG A 204 18.56 8.60 -7.49
C ARG A 204 17.09 8.59 -7.08
N ALA A 205 16.25 7.78 -7.75
CA ALA A 205 14.84 7.65 -7.41
C ALA A 205 14.63 7.14 -5.98
N VAL A 206 15.39 6.13 -5.55
CA VAL A 206 15.31 5.56 -4.20
C VAL A 206 15.83 6.57 -3.15
N TYR A 207 16.91 7.28 -3.44
CA TYR A 207 17.46 8.33 -2.57
C TYR A 207 16.47 9.47 -2.38
N ASP A 208 15.85 9.98 -3.45
CA ASP A 208 14.84 11.05 -3.37
C ASP A 208 13.66 10.66 -2.47
N LEU A 209 13.17 9.42 -2.58
CA LEU A 209 12.12 8.92 -1.68
C LEU A 209 12.54 8.97 -0.21
N ILE A 210 13.74 8.46 0.11
CA ILE A 210 14.27 8.39 1.48
C ILE A 210 14.45 9.80 2.05
N VAL A 211 15.07 10.68 1.28
CA VAL A 211 15.38 12.05 1.71
C VAL A 211 14.12 12.87 1.95
N ARG A 212 13.16 12.81 1.04
CA ARG A 212 11.88 13.54 1.22
C ARG A 212 11.11 13.03 2.44
N ALA A 213 11.09 11.73 2.71
CA ALA A 213 10.47 11.18 3.91
C ALA A 213 11.16 11.70 5.20
N TYR A 214 12.48 11.89 5.16
CA TYR A 214 13.24 12.47 6.26
C TYR A 214 12.95 13.97 6.43
N ILE A 215 12.98 14.76 5.35
CA ILE A 215 12.68 16.20 5.38
C ILE A 215 11.26 16.44 5.93
N CYS A 216 10.28 15.58 5.59
CA CYS A 216 8.92 15.69 6.11
C CYS A 216 8.85 15.73 7.64
N GLN A 217 9.84 15.15 8.36
CA GLN A 217 9.86 15.12 9.83
C GLN A 217 10.04 16.50 10.47
N PHE A 218 10.46 17.49 9.68
CA PHE A 218 10.72 18.88 10.08
C PHE A 218 9.69 19.86 9.48
N TYR A 219 8.54 19.33 9.04
CA TYR A 219 7.42 20.14 8.56
C TYR A 219 6.18 19.92 9.43
N PRO A 220 5.32 20.95 9.58
CA PRO A 220 4.12 20.82 10.38
C PRO A 220 3.16 19.80 9.77
N PRO A 221 2.21 19.27 10.55
CA PRO A 221 1.14 18.42 10.04
C PRO A 221 0.38 19.07 8.90
N HIS A 222 -0.08 18.26 7.93
CA HIS A 222 -1.06 18.70 6.96
C HIS A 222 -2.41 18.87 7.64
N ARG A 223 -2.96 20.10 7.62
CA ARG A 223 -4.24 20.44 8.25
C ARG A 223 -5.29 20.75 7.20
N PHE A 224 -6.49 20.24 7.43
CA PHE A 224 -7.63 20.44 6.57
C PHE A 224 -8.94 20.32 7.35
N THR A 225 -9.99 20.94 6.84
CA THR A 225 -11.35 20.76 7.32
C THR A 225 -12.05 19.72 6.45
N LYS A 226 -12.64 18.70 7.07
CA LYS A 226 -13.61 17.81 6.44
C LYS A 226 -14.97 18.45 6.59
N THR A 227 -15.75 18.46 5.53
CA THR A 227 -17.13 18.96 5.54
C THR A 227 -18.04 17.86 5.02
N VAL A 228 -19.16 17.63 5.71
CA VAL A 228 -20.24 16.74 5.27
C VAL A 228 -21.52 17.54 5.33
N THR A 229 -22.26 17.56 4.24
CA THR A 229 -23.59 18.16 4.20
C THR A 229 -24.61 17.15 3.73
N VAL A 230 -25.80 17.21 4.32
CA VAL A 230 -26.97 16.46 3.89
C VAL A 230 -28.02 17.47 3.45
N THR A 231 -28.47 17.33 2.23
CA THR A 231 -29.56 18.15 1.61
C THR A 231 -30.77 17.26 1.42
N GLU A 232 -31.94 17.74 1.80
CA GLU A 232 -33.21 17.12 1.48
C GLU A 232 -33.77 17.75 0.21
N CYS A 233 -34.11 16.92 -0.78
CA CYS A 233 -34.71 17.36 -2.04
C CYS A 233 -35.51 16.21 -2.64
N GLY A 234 -36.73 16.49 -3.10
CA GLY A 234 -37.62 15.48 -3.69
C GLY A 234 -38.02 14.34 -2.73
N GLY A 235 -38.05 14.59 -1.41
CA GLY A 235 -38.31 13.57 -0.40
C GLY A 235 -37.13 12.61 -0.13
N HIS A 236 -35.96 12.92 -0.64
CA HIS A 236 -34.75 12.11 -0.47
C HIS A 236 -33.60 12.91 0.13
N GLU A 237 -32.68 12.19 0.84
CA GLU A 237 -31.44 12.78 1.36
C GLU A 237 -30.30 12.62 0.34
N TRP A 238 -29.55 13.72 0.17
CA TRP A 238 -28.40 13.82 -0.73
C TRP A 238 -27.18 14.24 0.10
N GLU A 239 -26.14 13.42 0.12
CA GLU A 239 -24.92 13.68 0.89
C GLU A 239 -23.81 14.20 -0.01
N ALA A 240 -23.17 15.29 0.42
CA ALA A 240 -21.95 15.78 -0.19
C ALA A 240 -20.82 15.80 0.84
N ARG A 241 -19.62 15.46 0.39
CA ARG A 241 -18.41 15.50 1.20
C ARG A 241 -17.39 16.44 0.57
N GLY A 242 -16.80 17.29 1.38
CA GLY A 242 -15.77 18.22 0.98
C GLY A 242 -14.52 18.13 1.82
N ARG A 243 -13.43 18.65 1.28
CA ARG A 243 -12.17 18.79 1.99
C ARG A 243 -11.51 20.11 1.62
N THR A 244 -11.32 20.97 2.60
CA THR A 244 -10.67 22.28 2.42
C THR A 244 -9.31 22.25 3.10
N GLN A 245 -8.24 22.48 2.33
CA GLN A 245 -6.90 22.53 2.88
C GLN A 245 -6.70 23.82 3.68
N LEU A 246 -6.30 23.69 4.94
CA LEU A 246 -5.89 24.82 5.81
C LEU A 246 -4.38 25.07 5.72
N THR A 247 -3.58 24.02 5.80
CA THR A 247 -2.12 24.10 5.74
C THR A 247 -1.57 22.89 5.00
N ALA A 248 -0.75 23.10 3.99
CA ALA A 248 -0.11 22.01 3.25
C ALA A 248 0.83 21.17 4.14
N GLY A 249 1.58 21.86 5.03
CA GLY A 249 2.52 21.20 5.93
C GLY A 249 3.54 20.34 5.18
N TRP A 250 3.80 19.14 5.69
CA TRP A 250 4.74 18.19 5.09
C TRP A 250 4.39 17.78 3.64
N ARG A 251 3.15 17.96 3.19
CA ARG A 251 2.76 17.68 1.80
C ARG A 251 3.48 18.58 0.80
N THR A 252 3.95 19.74 1.22
CA THR A 252 4.80 20.62 0.40
C THR A 252 6.07 19.88 -0.05
N VAL A 253 6.66 19.06 0.82
CA VAL A 253 7.87 18.26 0.51
C VAL A 253 7.61 17.20 -0.55
N LEU A 254 6.39 16.65 -0.57
CA LEU A 254 5.97 15.62 -1.54
C LEU A 254 5.21 16.20 -2.75
N ALA A 255 5.06 17.53 -2.83
CA ALA A 255 4.37 18.18 -3.95
C ALA A 255 4.99 17.76 -5.29
N GLY A 256 4.12 17.41 -6.25
CA GLY A 256 4.51 16.84 -7.55
C GLY A 256 4.64 15.31 -7.57
N SER A 257 4.69 14.65 -6.41
CA SER A 257 4.77 13.18 -6.32
C SER A 257 3.44 12.48 -6.01
N ASP A 258 2.48 13.20 -5.40
CA ASP A 258 1.15 12.68 -5.11
C ASP A 258 0.10 13.41 -5.97
N LYS A 259 -0.74 12.65 -6.65
CA LYS A 259 -1.96 13.21 -7.23
C LYS A 259 -2.86 13.66 -6.07
N PRO A 260 -3.46 14.87 -6.12
CA PRO A 260 -4.54 15.23 -5.20
C PRO A 260 -5.60 14.13 -5.26
N ALA A 261 -6.27 13.86 -4.14
CA ALA A 261 -7.46 13.02 -4.17
C ALA A 261 -8.45 13.66 -5.16
N GLU A 262 -8.67 13.02 -6.31
CA GLU A 262 -9.42 13.55 -7.45
C GLU A 262 -10.89 13.90 -7.10
N ASP A 263 -11.41 13.51 -5.93
CA ASP A 263 -12.83 13.59 -5.58
C ASP A 263 -13.16 14.55 -4.43
N ALA A 264 -12.21 15.31 -3.91
CA ALA A 264 -12.50 16.23 -2.81
C ALA A 264 -12.93 17.61 -3.34
N GLN A 265 -14.24 17.80 -3.55
CA GLN A 265 -14.77 19.13 -3.78
C GLN A 265 -14.60 20.01 -2.53
N THR A 266 -14.49 21.32 -2.72
CA THR A 266 -14.67 22.30 -1.65
C THR A 266 -16.14 22.65 -1.61
N LEU A 267 -16.79 22.42 -0.47
CA LEU A 267 -18.19 22.76 -0.29
C LEU A 267 -18.33 24.24 0.04
N PRO A 268 -19.35 24.95 -0.49
CA PRO A 268 -19.67 26.29 -0.05
C PRO A 268 -20.07 26.31 1.43
N LEU A 269 -19.82 27.40 2.11
CA LEU A 269 -20.24 27.56 3.50
C LEU A 269 -21.78 27.66 3.53
N MET A 270 -22.41 26.80 4.31
CA MET A 270 -23.86 26.70 4.43
C MET A 270 -24.25 26.47 5.90
N THR A 271 -25.52 26.71 6.20
CA THR A 271 -26.13 26.47 7.50
C THR A 271 -27.34 25.57 7.36
N GLY A 272 -27.65 24.74 8.35
CA GLY A 272 -28.89 23.96 8.36
C GLY A 272 -30.12 24.84 8.25
N GLY A 273 -31.07 24.43 7.40
CA GLY A 273 -32.29 25.18 7.11
C GLY A 273 -32.21 26.09 5.86
N GLU A 274 -31.02 26.35 5.31
CA GLU A 274 -30.86 27.16 4.11
C GLU A 274 -31.41 26.45 2.87
N ALA A 275 -32.04 27.24 1.97
CA ALA A 275 -32.57 26.74 0.71
C ALA A 275 -31.46 26.55 -0.33
N VAL A 276 -31.60 25.55 -1.17
CA VAL A 276 -30.77 25.34 -2.35
C VAL A 276 -31.63 25.03 -3.57
N ASP A 277 -31.16 25.46 -4.71
CA ASP A 277 -31.84 25.19 -5.98
C ASP A 277 -31.25 23.95 -6.65
N TRP A 278 -32.09 23.14 -7.23
CA TRP A 278 -31.68 22.06 -8.12
C TRP A 278 -31.10 22.63 -9.42
N LEU A 279 -29.94 22.17 -9.86
CA LEU A 279 -29.34 22.57 -11.13
C LEU A 279 -29.34 21.48 -12.17
N ASP A 280 -28.90 20.28 -11.76
CA ASP A 280 -28.73 19.15 -12.65
C ASP A 280 -28.78 17.83 -11.84
N GLY A 281 -29.31 16.79 -12.47
CA GLY A 281 -29.40 15.46 -11.91
C GLY A 281 -29.01 14.41 -12.92
N ARG A 282 -28.16 13.45 -12.49
CA ARG A 282 -27.73 12.35 -13.36
C ARG A 282 -27.59 11.05 -12.61
N VAL A 283 -27.65 9.97 -13.35
CA VAL A 283 -27.31 8.62 -12.87
C VAL A 283 -25.99 8.21 -13.47
N ASP A 284 -24.95 8.09 -12.65
CA ASP A 284 -23.68 7.50 -13.10
C ASP A 284 -23.83 5.98 -13.19
N HIS A 285 -23.58 5.42 -14.39
CA HIS A 285 -23.54 3.98 -14.62
C HIS A 285 -22.16 3.47 -14.31
N ARG A 286 -22.05 2.58 -13.34
CA ARG A 286 -20.78 1.98 -12.90
C ARG A 286 -20.87 0.46 -12.92
N GLN A 287 -19.71 -0.17 -12.92
CA GLN A 287 -19.58 -1.62 -12.75
C GLN A 287 -18.55 -1.92 -11.66
N THR A 288 -18.81 -2.98 -10.92
CA THR A 288 -17.80 -3.52 -10.00
C THR A 288 -16.58 -3.95 -10.79
N LYS A 289 -15.41 -3.80 -10.19
CA LYS A 289 -14.13 -4.18 -10.79
C LYS A 289 -13.50 -5.29 -9.95
N PRO A 290 -12.80 -6.24 -10.57
CA PRO A 290 -12.04 -7.22 -9.82
C PRO A 290 -10.94 -6.51 -9.03
N PRO A 291 -10.41 -7.15 -7.96
CA PRO A 291 -9.25 -6.61 -7.27
C PRO A 291 -8.07 -6.50 -8.25
N ALA A 292 -7.21 -5.51 -8.04
CA ALA A 292 -6.04 -5.33 -8.88
C ALA A 292 -5.06 -6.51 -8.72
N ARG A 293 -4.37 -6.88 -9.81
CA ARG A 293 -3.26 -7.83 -9.75
C ARG A 293 -2.17 -7.30 -8.84
N PHE A 294 -1.42 -8.20 -8.23
CA PHE A 294 -0.29 -7.79 -7.41
C PHE A 294 0.79 -7.11 -8.27
N THR A 295 1.40 -6.08 -7.70
CA THR A 295 2.71 -5.56 -8.10
C THR A 295 3.76 -6.05 -7.12
N ASP A 296 5.05 -5.87 -7.39
CA ASP A 296 6.11 -6.16 -6.40
C ASP A 296 5.78 -5.53 -5.04
N GLY A 297 5.43 -4.24 -5.03
CA GLY A 297 5.12 -3.52 -3.80
C GLY A 297 3.89 -4.03 -3.07
N THR A 298 2.78 -4.29 -3.78
CA THR A 298 1.55 -4.77 -3.14
C THR A 298 1.66 -6.24 -2.68
N LEU A 299 2.46 -7.06 -3.37
CA LEU A 299 2.73 -8.43 -2.92
C LEU A 299 3.60 -8.45 -1.67
N ILE A 300 4.65 -7.63 -1.60
CA ILE A 300 5.46 -7.45 -0.39
C ILE A 300 4.59 -6.98 0.79
N ALA A 301 3.71 -6.01 0.57
CA ALA A 301 2.77 -5.55 1.59
C ALA A 301 1.80 -6.66 2.05
N ALA A 302 1.31 -7.49 1.13
CA ALA A 302 0.48 -8.64 1.45
C ALA A 302 1.25 -9.72 2.23
N MET A 303 2.51 -9.98 1.89
CA MET A 303 3.39 -10.88 2.64
C MET A 303 3.62 -10.39 4.07
N SER A 304 3.90 -9.10 4.24
CA SER A 304 4.10 -8.47 5.56
C SER A 304 2.81 -8.50 6.40
N SER A 305 1.66 -8.27 5.79
CA SER A 305 0.36 -8.20 6.48
C SER A 305 -0.48 -9.46 6.31
N VAL A 306 0.15 -10.61 6.10
CA VAL A 306 -0.53 -11.88 5.80
C VAL A 306 -1.48 -12.34 6.92
N HIS A 307 -1.28 -11.88 8.15
CA HIS A 307 -2.19 -12.10 9.26
C HIS A 307 -3.64 -11.70 8.95
N LYS A 308 -3.85 -10.71 8.08
CA LYS A 308 -5.20 -10.27 7.65
C LYS A 308 -5.94 -11.32 6.83
N LEU A 309 -5.23 -12.27 6.25
CA LEU A 309 -5.77 -13.32 5.39
C LEU A 309 -6.03 -14.64 6.15
N VAL A 310 -5.64 -14.71 7.44
CA VAL A 310 -5.80 -15.90 8.28
C VAL A 310 -7.06 -15.76 9.12
N GLN A 311 -7.91 -16.77 9.12
CA GLN A 311 -9.18 -16.76 9.83
C GLN A 311 -9.03 -17.07 11.32
N ASP A 312 -8.14 -18.00 11.68
CA ASP A 312 -7.90 -18.38 13.08
C ASP A 312 -7.37 -17.19 13.90
N PRO A 313 -8.06 -16.78 14.98
CA PRO A 313 -7.70 -15.60 15.76
C PRO A 313 -6.33 -15.72 16.44
N LYS A 314 -5.95 -16.92 16.93
CA LYS A 314 -4.66 -17.16 17.59
C LYS A 314 -3.52 -17.04 16.61
N ILE A 315 -3.64 -17.75 15.47
CA ILE A 315 -2.64 -17.70 14.40
C ILE A 315 -2.55 -16.30 13.83
N ARG A 316 -3.67 -15.59 13.67
CA ARG A 316 -3.72 -14.19 13.22
C ARG A 316 -2.96 -13.27 14.19
N ALA A 317 -3.21 -13.38 15.48
CA ALA A 317 -2.50 -12.59 16.50
C ALA A 317 -1.01 -12.85 16.44
N ARG A 318 -0.60 -14.11 16.33
CA ARG A 318 0.81 -14.49 16.24
C ARG A 318 1.50 -13.96 14.98
N LEU A 319 0.88 -14.12 13.81
CA LEU A 319 1.41 -13.59 12.55
C LEU A 319 1.50 -12.06 12.54
N LYS A 320 0.69 -11.36 13.35
CA LYS A 320 0.78 -9.92 13.52
C LYS A 320 2.01 -9.49 14.32
N GLU A 321 2.47 -10.32 15.25
CA GLU A 321 3.67 -10.08 16.07
C GLU A 321 4.97 -10.47 15.34
N THR A 322 4.86 -11.25 14.27
CA THR A 322 6.00 -11.70 13.46
C THR A 322 6.13 -10.87 12.18
N SER A 323 7.20 -11.13 11.43
CA SER A 323 7.44 -10.49 10.14
C SER A 323 6.49 -10.96 9.01
N GLY A 324 5.50 -11.81 9.29
CA GLY A 324 4.61 -12.37 8.27
C GLY A 324 5.30 -13.43 7.39
N LEU A 325 5.09 -13.39 6.07
CA LEU A 325 5.77 -14.29 5.12
C LEU A 325 7.13 -13.72 4.74
N GLY A 326 8.18 -14.25 5.37
CA GLY A 326 9.55 -13.79 5.19
C GLY A 326 9.85 -12.49 5.93
N THR A 327 11.14 -12.25 6.16
CA THR A 327 11.64 -11.01 6.75
C THR A 327 11.83 -9.93 5.68
N GLU A 328 12.08 -8.69 6.10
CA GLU A 328 12.43 -7.58 5.20
C GLU A 328 13.56 -7.97 4.23
N ALA A 329 14.59 -8.65 4.71
CA ALA A 329 15.73 -9.07 3.91
C ALA A 329 15.41 -10.17 2.88
N THR A 330 14.36 -10.97 3.06
CA THR A 330 14.12 -12.19 2.29
C THR A 330 12.95 -12.10 1.31
N ARG A 331 11.99 -11.19 1.48
CA ARG A 331 10.79 -11.11 0.63
C ARG A 331 11.14 -10.90 -0.85
N ALA A 332 12.02 -9.97 -1.16
CA ALA A 332 12.44 -9.72 -2.53
C ALA A 332 13.06 -10.98 -3.17
N SER A 333 13.91 -11.70 -2.45
CA SER A 333 14.53 -12.93 -2.95
C SER A 333 13.51 -14.06 -3.14
N ILE A 334 12.48 -14.16 -2.31
CA ILE A 334 11.37 -15.11 -2.49
C ILE A 334 10.67 -14.87 -3.83
N LEU A 335 10.35 -13.61 -4.15
CA LEU A 335 9.73 -13.24 -5.43
C LEU A 335 10.63 -13.61 -6.61
N GLU A 336 11.92 -13.23 -6.56
CA GLU A 336 12.87 -13.52 -7.63
C GLU A 336 13.05 -15.04 -7.86
N VAL A 337 13.08 -15.82 -6.79
CA VAL A 337 13.15 -17.29 -6.91
C VAL A 337 11.92 -17.87 -7.59
N LEU A 338 10.73 -17.40 -7.25
CA LEU A 338 9.48 -17.85 -7.87
C LEU A 338 9.43 -17.48 -9.36
N ILE A 339 9.89 -16.28 -9.72
CA ILE A 339 10.00 -15.85 -11.11
C ILE A 339 11.06 -16.63 -11.86
N LYS A 340 12.26 -16.80 -11.29
CA LYS A 340 13.35 -17.59 -11.89
C LYS A 340 12.95 -19.05 -12.15
N ARG A 341 12.13 -19.62 -11.26
CA ARG A 341 11.59 -20.97 -11.41
C ARG A 341 10.41 -21.07 -12.38
N GLY A 342 9.95 -19.96 -12.93
CA GLY A 342 8.85 -19.90 -13.87
C GLY A 342 7.47 -20.14 -13.26
N PHE A 343 7.30 -19.99 -11.95
CA PHE A 343 5.99 -20.08 -11.29
C PHE A 343 5.24 -18.75 -11.29
N LEU A 344 5.98 -17.65 -11.33
CA LEU A 344 5.47 -16.29 -11.50
C LEU A 344 6.12 -15.63 -12.71
N GLU A 345 5.43 -14.65 -13.30
CA GLU A 345 5.97 -13.78 -14.33
C GLU A 345 5.60 -12.31 -14.06
N ARG A 346 6.42 -11.38 -14.56
CA ARG A 346 6.09 -9.95 -14.59
C ARG A 346 5.57 -9.55 -15.96
N LYS A 347 4.39 -8.90 -16.00
CA LYS A 347 3.85 -8.23 -17.19
C LYS A 347 3.65 -6.74 -16.87
N GLY A 348 4.55 -5.90 -17.35
CA GLY A 348 4.62 -4.50 -16.90
C GLY A 348 4.89 -4.43 -15.40
N LYS A 349 4.02 -3.73 -14.66
CA LYS A 349 4.08 -3.66 -13.18
C LYS A 349 3.40 -4.86 -12.47
N ALA A 350 2.60 -5.65 -13.18
CA ALA A 350 1.82 -6.74 -12.58
C ALA A 350 2.64 -8.03 -12.45
N ILE A 351 2.42 -8.74 -11.34
CA ILE A 351 2.90 -10.09 -11.08
C ILE A 351 1.73 -11.06 -11.31
N LEU A 352 1.94 -12.05 -12.16
CA LEU A 352 0.96 -13.06 -12.52
C LEU A 352 1.49 -14.46 -12.21
N SER A 353 0.58 -15.37 -11.90
CA SER A 353 0.90 -16.79 -11.84
C SER A 353 0.98 -17.38 -13.27
N THR A 354 1.99 -18.21 -13.49
CA THR A 354 2.09 -18.99 -14.72
C THR A 354 1.21 -20.25 -14.62
N GLU A 355 1.01 -20.95 -15.72
CA GLU A 355 0.34 -22.25 -15.74
C GLU A 355 1.04 -23.24 -14.79
N ALA A 356 2.37 -23.31 -14.83
CA ALA A 356 3.16 -24.14 -13.92
C ALA A 356 2.92 -23.80 -12.45
N GLY A 357 2.82 -22.50 -12.13
CA GLY A 357 2.50 -22.03 -10.77
C GLY A 357 1.12 -22.45 -10.32
N ARG A 358 0.11 -22.34 -11.18
CA ARG A 358 -1.28 -22.74 -10.90
C ARG A 358 -1.41 -24.24 -10.69
N ILE A 359 -0.80 -25.07 -11.56
CA ILE A 359 -0.76 -26.52 -11.43
C ILE A 359 -0.10 -26.93 -10.12
N LEU A 360 1.04 -26.33 -9.79
CA LEU A 360 1.74 -26.61 -8.54
C LEU A 360 0.85 -26.33 -7.31
N ILE A 361 0.21 -25.17 -7.25
CA ILE A 361 -0.64 -24.82 -6.10
C ILE A 361 -1.88 -25.71 -6.01
N ALA A 362 -2.49 -26.09 -7.14
CA ALA A 362 -3.63 -26.99 -7.17
C ALA A 362 -3.30 -28.41 -6.67
N ALA A 363 -2.07 -28.86 -6.90
CA ALA A 363 -1.61 -30.19 -6.48
C ALA A 363 -1.11 -30.25 -5.03
N LEU A 364 -0.79 -29.11 -4.42
CA LEU A 364 -0.26 -29.06 -3.06
C LEU A 364 -1.38 -29.10 -2.02
N PRO A 365 -1.18 -29.85 -0.90
CA PRO A 365 -2.14 -29.84 0.19
C PRO A 365 -2.22 -28.44 0.84
N PRO A 366 -3.40 -28.04 1.39
CA PRO A 366 -3.60 -26.74 2.02
C PRO A 366 -2.52 -26.37 3.05
N ALA A 367 -2.03 -27.33 3.82
CA ALA A 367 -0.97 -27.13 4.82
C ALA A 367 0.35 -26.60 4.23
N LEU A 368 0.59 -26.69 2.93
CA LEU A 368 1.79 -26.11 2.29
C LEU A 368 1.50 -24.77 1.61
N THR A 369 0.24 -24.42 1.41
CA THR A 369 -0.19 -23.18 0.72
C THR A 369 -0.82 -22.18 1.67
N ASP A 370 -1.13 -22.59 2.92
CA ASP A 370 -1.71 -21.75 3.94
C ASP A 370 -0.60 -20.99 4.70
N PRO A 371 -0.64 -19.65 4.73
CA PRO A 371 0.29 -18.86 5.53
C PRO A 371 0.16 -19.11 7.04
N GLY A 372 -0.97 -19.63 7.50
CA GLY A 372 -1.20 -19.98 8.91
C GLY A 372 -0.18 -20.98 9.45
N VAL A 373 0.30 -21.90 8.63
CA VAL A 373 1.36 -22.86 9.01
C VAL A 373 2.66 -22.13 9.38
N THR A 374 2.97 -21.01 8.73
CA THR A 374 4.11 -20.19 9.12
C THR A 374 3.92 -19.63 10.51
N GLY A 375 2.71 -19.14 10.84
CA GLY A 375 2.39 -18.64 12.18
C GLY A 375 2.54 -19.71 13.26
N LEU A 376 2.10 -20.94 12.99
CA LEU A 376 2.29 -22.06 13.92
C LEU A 376 3.77 -22.36 14.20
N TRP A 377 4.61 -22.30 13.17
CA TRP A 377 6.05 -22.53 13.36
C TRP A 377 6.72 -21.39 14.14
N GLU A 378 6.34 -20.16 13.89
CA GLU A 378 6.83 -19.01 14.67
C GLU A 378 6.38 -19.11 16.14
N ASP A 379 5.19 -19.62 16.39
CA ASP A 379 4.70 -19.89 17.76
C ASP A 379 5.58 -20.92 18.47
N PHE A 380 5.87 -22.04 17.81
CA PHE A 380 6.78 -23.05 18.34
C PHE A 380 8.19 -22.52 18.61
N LEU A 381 8.74 -21.71 17.70
CA LEU A 381 10.06 -21.07 17.91
C LEU A 381 10.04 -20.13 19.11
N SER A 382 8.93 -19.44 19.36
CA SER A 382 8.79 -18.57 20.52
C SER A 382 8.66 -19.35 21.82
N GLU A 383 7.98 -20.50 21.82
CA GLU A 383 7.90 -21.41 22.95
C GLU A 383 9.31 -21.97 23.32
N ILE A 384 10.16 -22.24 22.30
CA ILE A 384 11.55 -22.64 22.52
C ILE A 384 12.33 -21.49 23.16
N ALA A 385 12.19 -20.26 22.65
CA ALA A 385 12.85 -19.09 23.23
C ALA A 385 12.39 -18.79 24.66
N ALA A 386 11.13 -19.09 25.00
CA ALA A 386 10.57 -18.98 26.35
C ALA A 386 10.94 -20.17 27.26
N GLY A 387 11.58 -21.22 26.74
CA GLY A 387 11.94 -22.42 27.49
C GLY A 387 10.77 -23.36 27.81
N THR A 388 9.60 -23.15 27.20
CA THR A 388 8.39 -23.97 27.39
C THR A 388 8.30 -25.15 26.42
N ARG A 389 9.17 -25.19 25.42
CA ARG A 389 9.33 -26.27 24.45
C ARG A 389 10.82 -26.52 24.14
N THR A 390 11.19 -27.73 23.80
CA THR A 390 12.56 -28.06 23.43
C THR A 390 12.78 -28.01 21.91
N LEU A 391 14.01 -27.72 21.47
CA LEU A 391 14.40 -27.79 20.07
C LEU A 391 14.19 -29.20 19.49
N THR A 392 14.50 -30.24 20.28
CA THR A 392 14.35 -31.67 19.87
C THR A 392 12.90 -32.02 19.56
N GLU A 393 11.93 -31.54 20.34
CA GLU A 393 10.51 -31.75 20.08
C GLU A 393 10.10 -31.08 18.77
N PHE A 394 10.54 -29.83 18.55
CA PHE A 394 10.29 -29.10 17.32
C PHE A 394 10.85 -29.82 16.09
N GLU A 395 12.13 -30.22 16.13
CA GLU A 395 12.77 -30.93 15.03
C GLU A 395 12.07 -32.27 14.73
N THR A 396 11.68 -33.00 15.77
CA THR A 396 10.96 -34.30 15.61
C THR A 396 9.64 -34.09 14.89
N GLN A 397 8.86 -33.06 15.27
CA GLN A 397 7.60 -32.73 14.62
C GLN A 397 7.81 -32.26 13.17
N GLN A 398 8.84 -31.42 12.92
CA GLN A 398 9.17 -30.97 11.58
C GLN A 398 9.58 -32.14 10.67
N ARG A 399 10.43 -33.06 11.15
CA ARG A 399 10.82 -34.29 10.41
C ARG A 399 9.59 -35.12 10.07
N ALA A 400 8.71 -35.39 11.04
CA ALA A 400 7.48 -36.15 10.82
C ALA A 400 6.55 -35.47 9.81
N PHE A 401 6.40 -34.13 9.90
CA PHE A 401 5.63 -33.36 8.95
C PHE A 401 6.18 -33.48 7.53
N VAL A 402 7.48 -33.27 7.35
CA VAL A 402 8.15 -33.34 6.04
C VAL A 402 8.08 -34.76 5.46
N THR A 403 8.40 -35.79 6.26
CA THR A 403 8.34 -37.20 5.82
C THR A 403 6.96 -37.55 5.31
N LYS A 404 5.89 -37.25 6.07
CA LYS A 404 4.51 -37.51 5.67
C LYS A 404 4.15 -36.82 4.34
N ARG A 405 4.64 -35.59 4.10
CA ARG A 405 4.37 -34.86 2.86
C ARG A 405 5.13 -35.43 1.67
N VAL A 406 6.38 -35.84 1.88
CA VAL A 406 7.21 -36.48 0.85
C VAL A 406 6.61 -37.84 0.44
N GLU A 407 6.18 -38.65 1.42
CA GLU A 407 5.51 -39.95 1.15
C GLU A 407 4.20 -39.74 0.38
N ALA A 408 3.38 -38.78 0.78
CA ALA A 408 2.15 -38.45 0.07
C ALA A 408 2.44 -37.96 -1.37
N ALA A 409 3.48 -37.19 -1.57
CA ALA A 409 3.88 -36.73 -2.91
C ALA A 409 4.39 -37.88 -3.80
N LYS A 410 5.13 -38.84 -3.22
CA LYS A 410 5.59 -40.04 -3.94
C LYS A 410 4.46 -40.98 -4.33
N ALA A 411 3.42 -41.09 -3.50
CA ALA A 411 2.23 -41.88 -3.75
C ALA A 411 1.25 -41.27 -4.75
N GLY A 412 1.36 -39.94 -4.97
CA GLY A 412 0.54 -39.19 -5.92
C GLY A 412 0.98 -39.36 -7.37
N ALA A 413 0.09 -39.02 -8.33
CA ALA A 413 0.43 -38.99 -9.75
C ALA A 413 1.54 -37.95 -10.02
N ALA A 414 2.46 -38.30 -10.94
CA ALA A 414 3.51 -37.35 -11.36
C ALA A 414 2.90 -36.06 -11.95
N LEU A 415 3.28 -34.93 -11.43
CA LEU A 415 2.84 -33.63 -11.94
C LEU A 415 3.55 -33.30 -13.26
N ALA A 416 2.79 -33.25 -14.34
CA ALA A 416 3.27 -32.73 -15.61
C ALA A 416 3.30 -31.21 -15.56
N LEU A 417 4.42 -30.63 -15.16
CA LEU A 417 4.61 -29.18 -15.23
C LEU A 417 5.02 -28.78 -16.66
N PRO A 418 4.42 -27.72 -17.22
CA PRO A 418 4.88 -27.17 -18.50
C PRO A 418 6.34 -26.77 -18.42
N ALA A 419 7.08 -26.97 -19.55
CA ALA A 419 8.46 -26.54 -19.63
C ALA A 419 8.56 -25.02 -19.42
N VAL A 420 9.43 -24.60 -18.50
CA VAL A 420 9.70 -23.18 -18.27
C VAL A 420 10.43 -22.65 -19.51
N ALA A 421 9.84 -21.68 -20.21
CA ALA A 421 10.48 -20.99 -21.31
C ALA A 421 11.71 -20.23 -20.78
N THR A 422 12.89 -20.81 -20.91
CA THR A 422 14.14 -20.10 -20.62
C THR A 422 14.32 -19.05 -21.70
N LYS A 423 14.23 -17.75 -21.32
CA LYS A 423 14.62 -16.67 -22.25
C LYS A 423 16.04 -16.95 -22.75
N PRO A 424 16.29 -17.00 -24.08
CA PRO A 424 17.63 -17.19 -24.59
C PRO A 424 18.49 -16.02 -24.07
N LYS A 425 19.66 -16.35 -23.50
CA LYS A 425 20.67 -15.34 -23.17
C LYS A 425 21.01 -14.62 -24.48
N THR A 426 20.62 -13.36 -24.59
CA THR A 426 21.11 -12.47 -25.67
C THR A 426 22.62 -12.39 -25.50
N MET A 427 23.34 -13.09 -26.36
CA MET A 427 24.78 -12.93 -26.51
C MET A 427 25.02 -11.53 -27.09
N THR A 428 25.43 -10.61 -26.23
CA THR A 428 25.98 -9.33 -26.67
C THR A 428 27.29 -9.65 -27.42
N SER A 429 27.24 -9.65 -28.74
CA SER A 429 28.44 -9.71 -29.58
C SER A 429 29.26 -8.45 -29.33
N LYS A 430 30.36 -8.57 -28.60
CA LYS A 430 31.43 -7.54 -28.62
C LYS A 430 31.93 -7.43 -30.03
N LYS A 431 31.48 -6.41 -30.80
CA LYS A 431 32.19 -5.99 -32.01
C LYS A 431 33.61 -5.56 -31.61
N ARG A 432 34.60 -6.39 -31.93
CA ARG A 432 36.00 -5.96 -32.02
C ARG A 432 36.05 -4.90 -33.09
N ARG A 433 36.41 -3.68 -32.75
CA ARG A 433 36.94 -2.71 -33.70
C ARG A 433 38.43 -3.02 -33.85
N ALA A 434 38.82 -3.32 -35.11
CA ALA A 434 40.19 -3.26 -35.57
C ALA A 434 40.62 -1.81 -35.78
#